data_914ee93bf0b8a0a63144917b64b282ec
#
_entry.id   914ee93bf0b8a0a63144917b64b282ec
#
_cell.length_a   1.000
_cell.length_b   1.000
_cell.length_c   1.000
_cell.angle_alpha   90.00
_cell.angle_beta   90.00
_cell.angle_gamma   90.00
#
_symmetry.space_group_name_H-M   'P 1'
#
loop_
_entity.id
_entity.type
_entity.pdbx_description
1 polymer ?
#
loop_
_entity_poly.entity_id
_entity_poly.type
_entity_poly.pdbx_seq_one_letter_code
_entity_poly.pdbx_strand_id
1 'polypeptide(L)'
;LRAVKNRYGSTNEIGVFEMRDTGMAEIKDPSGLFLSGTRAPGCAVTCAMEGTRPMLVEIQALISPSAFSNPRRMAAGLDGNRLILLLAVLEKKAFLSLANQDVYANVVGGIRLEERASDLAKAMCIASALLEVTLPPATAYIGEVALTGEIRPVSRLDKRISECARLGYTHLIVPKSEKLPRIDGVKLTPVTTLADAVCLLTGTGK
;
A
#
# COMPACT_ATOMS: atom_id res chain seq x y z
N LEU A 1 20.30 7.72 -3.51
CA LEU A 1 21.17 7.79 -4.71
C LEU A 1 20.89 6.61 -5.63
N ARG A 2 20.84 6.85 -6.91
CA ARG A 2 20.69 5.84 -7.96
C ARG A 2 21.84 5.95 -8.95
N ALA A 3 22.46 4.83 -9.32
CA ALA A 3 23.45 4.81 -10.39
C ALA A 3 22.74 5.04 -11.74
N VAL A 4 23.15 6.07 -12.48
CA VAL A 4 22.62 6.37 -13.83
C VAL A 4 23.34 5.52 -14.89
N LYS A 5 24.59 5.19 -14.66
CA LYS A 5 25.43 4.33 -15.51
C LYS A 5 26.39 3.52 -14.66
N ASN A 6 26.43 2.20 -14.87
CA ASN A 6 27.39 1.30 -14.24
C ASN A 6 27.96 0.36 -15.29
N ARG A 7 29.29 0.31 -15.41
CA ARG A 7 29.97 -0.55 -16.41
C ARG A 7 30.15 -2.00 -15.93
N TYR A 8 30.05 -2.24 -14.61
CA TYR A 8 30.41 -3.52 -14.01
C TYR A 8 29.30 -4.12 -13.12
N GLY A 9 28.09 -3.55 -13.14
CA GLY A 9 26.98 -4.03 -12.32
C GLY A 9 25.63 -3.44 -12.70
N SER A 10 24.62 -3.75 -11.91
CA SER A 10 23.26 -3.27 -12.10
C SER A 10 23.15 -1.78 -11.78
N THR A 11 22.41 -1.03 -12.64
CA THR A 11 21.99 0.35 -12.35
C THR A 11 20.66 0.40 -11.59
N ASN A 12 20.09 -0.75 -11.26
CA ASN A 12 18.79 -0.86 -10.60
C ASN A 12 18.86 -0.86 -9.07
N GLU A 13 20.07 -0.68 -8.52
CA GLU A 13 20.27 -0.57 -7.08
C GLU A 13 20.16 0.88 -6.64
N ILE A 14 19.43 1.10 -5.52
CA ILE A 14 19.24 2.40 -4.91
C ILE A 14 19.82 2.37 -3.51
N GLY A 15 20.76 3.25 -3.24
CA GLY A 15 21.21 3.58 -1.89
C GLY A 15 20.33 4.67 -1.29
N VAL A 16 19.79 4.43 -0.11
CA VAL A 16 19.06 5.43 0.67
C VAL A 16 20.00 6.02 1.71
N PHE A 17 20.06 7.35 1.75
CA PHE A 17 20.94 8.09 2.62
C PHE A 17 20.14 9.18 3.33
N GLU A 18 20.50 9.47 4.57
CA GLU A 18 20.04 10.64 5.29
C GLU A 18 21.14 11.70 5.33
N MET A 19 20.75 12.96 5.36
CA MET A 19 21.66 14.07 5.60
C MET A 19 21.76 14.32 7.09
N ARG A 20 22.94 14.18 7.67
CA ARG A 20 23.24 14.51 9.05
C ARG A 20 24.17 15.73 9.10
N ASP A 21 24.34 16.33 10.27
CA ASP A 21 25.29 17.43 10.48
C ASP A 21 26.73 17.05 10.11
N THR A 22 27.04 15.75 10.19
CA THR A 22 28.34 15.17 9.83
C THR A 22 28.47 14.75 8.36
N GLY A 23 27.43 14.99 7.54
CA GLY A 23 27.37 14.60 6.13
C GLY A 23 26.35 13.47 5.85
N MET A 24 26.51 12.85 4.68
CA MET A 24 25.59 11.81 4.18
C MET A 24 25.86 10.48 4.88
N ALA A 25 24.87 9.90 5.54
CA ALA A 25 24.93 8.59 6.19
C ALA A 25 24.02 7.58 5.49
N GLU A 26 24.52 6.37 5.23
CA GLU A 26 23.71 5.30 4.62
C GLU A 26 22.68 4.78 5.61
N ILE A 27 21.43 4.64 5.12
CA ILE A 27 20.34 4.03 5.86
C ILE A 27 20.24 2.57 5.42
N LYS A 28 20.65 1.66 6.30
CA LYS A 28 20.65 0.21 6.04
C LYS A 28 19.21 -0.33 5.90
N ASP A 29 18.26 0.21 6.66
CA ASP A 29 16.85 -0.14 6.59
C ASP A 29 15.98 1.12 6.36
N PRO A 30 15.72 1.48 5.08
CA PRO A 30 14.93 2.65 4.76
C PRO A 30 13.44 2.51 5.09
N SER A 31 12.94 1.29 5.33
CA SER A 31 11.52 1.09 5.67
C SER A 31 11.12 1.82 6.94
N GLY A 32 12.03 1.99 7.91
CA GLY A 32 11.79 2.77 9.13
C GLY A 32 11.47 4.25 8.88
N LEU A 33 11.86 4.81 7.72
CA LEU A 33 11.54 6.20 7.34
C LEU A 33 10.12 6.33 6.74
N PHE A 34 9.58 5.25 6.21
CA PHE A 34 8.31 5.22 5.47
C PHE A 34 7.19 4.54 6.25
N LEU A 35 7.43 4.28 7.54
CA LEU A 35 6.47 3.72 8.48
C LEU A 35 6.36 4.63 9.70
N SER A 36 5.18 5.17 9.96
CA SER A 36 4.94 6.02 11.14
C SER A 36 4.81 5.19 12.42
N GLY A 37 4.49 3.90 12.29
CA GLY A 37 4.14 3.03 13.40
C GLY A 37 2.78 3.35 14.03
N THR A 38 2.04 4.30 13.50
CA THR A 38 0.73 4.71 13.99
C THR A 38 -0.30 3.63 13.72
N ARG A 39 -1.08 3.28 14.72
CA ARG A 39 -2.21 2.36 14.60
C ARG A 39 -3.51 3.15 14.76
N ALA A 40 -4.04 3.58 13.64
CA ALA A 40 -5.30 4.30 13.56
C ALA A 40 -6.08 3.87 12.32
N PRO A 41 -7.40 4.09 12.27
CA PRO A 41 -8.14 3.99 11.02
C PRO A 41 -7.49 4.86 9.95
N GLY A 42 -7.50 4.37 8.71
CA GLY A 42 -6.90 5.09 7.60
C GLY A 42 -5.38 4.93 7.46
N CYS A 43 -4.75 3.94 8.09
CA CYS A 43 -3.34 3.60 7.90
C CYS A 43 -3.20 2.20 7.32
N ALA A 44 -2.52 2.04 6.19
CA ALA A 44 -2.24 0.75 5.57
C ALA A 44 -0.79 0.67 5.09
N VAL A 45 -0.22 -0.53 5.11
CA VAL A 45 1.14 -0.78 4.66
C VAL A 45 1.15 -1.65 3.41
N THR A 46 2.02 -1.33 2.48
CA THR A 46 2.33 -2.12 1.29
C THR A 46 3.83 -2.34 1.15
N CYS A 47 4.21 -3.27 0.28
CA CYS A 47 5.59 -3.42 -0.15
C CYS A 47 5.71 -2.97 -1.62
N ALA A 48 6.36 -1.84 -1.84
CA ALA A 48 6.66 -1.29 -3.15
C ALA A 48 8.02 -1.76 -3.66
N MET A 49 8.22 -1.70 -4.98
CA MET A 49 9.53 -1.97 -5.59
C MET A 49 10.14 -0.67 -6.09
N GLU A 50 11.30 -0.31 -5.55
CA GLU A 50 12.10 0.76 -6.11
C GLU A 50 13.30 0.14 -6.85
N GLY A 51 13.18 0.08 -8.17
CA GLY A 51 14.09 -0.70 -9.01
C GLY A 51 14.00 -2.20 -8.73
N THR A 52 15.04 -2.77 -8.12
CA THR A 52 15.06 -4.18 -7.69
C THR A 52 14.86 -4.38 -6.20
N ARG A 53 14.83 -3.29 -5.41
CA ARG A 53 14.74 -3.31 -3.95
C ARG A 53 13.29 -3.23 -3.51
N PRO A 54 12.78 -4.20 -2.74
CA PRO A 54 11.50 -4.08 -2.06
C PRO A 54 11.64 -3.12 -0.86
N MET A 55 10.61 -2.31 -0.61
CA MET A 55 10.53 -1.38 0.51
C MET A 55 9.12 -1.32 1.05
N LEU A 56 8.96 -1.36 2.38
CA LEU A 56 7.67 -1.13 3.00
C LEU A 56 7.36 0.36 3.04
N VAL A 57 6.11 0.68 2.70
CA VAL A 57 5.61 2.05 2.61
C VAL A 57 4.24 2.10 3.26
N GLU A 58 4.05 3.08 4.14
CA GLU A 58 2.77 3.37 4.77
C GLU A 58 2.00 4.40 3.95
N ILE A 59 0.71 4.14 3.78
CA ILE A 59 -0.26 5.03 3.16
C ILE A 59 -1.24 5.45 4.24
N GLN A 60 -1.56 6.73 4.28
CA GLN A 60 -2.54 7.29 5.20
C GLN A 60 -3.69 7.93 4.44
N ALA A 61 -4.91 7.73 4.91
CA ALA A 61 -6.10 8.36 4.38
C ALA A 61 -6.92 9.01 5.48
N LEU A 62 -7.49 10.16 5.17
CA LEU A 62 -8.47 10.86 5.98
C LEU A 62 -9.74 11.03 5.15
N ILE A 63 -10.88 10.72 5.74
CA ILE A 63 -12.19 10.87 5.12
C ILE A 63 -13.08 11.71 6.05
N SER A 64 -13.79 12.65 5.46
CA SER A 64 -14.76 13.46 6.19
C SER A 64 -15.98 13.77 5.31
N PRO A 65 -17.16 13.99 5.88
CA PRO A 65 -18.30 14.47 5.12
C PRO A 65 -17.95 15.77 4.39
N SER A 66 -18.28 15.84 3.10
CA SER A 66 -18.04 17.04 2.32
C SER A 66 -19.08 18.11 2.62
N ALA A 67 -18.61 19.33 2.89
CA ALA A 67 -19.48 20.51 3.00
C ALA A 67 -19.80 21.11 1.61
N PHE A 68 -19.24 20.57 0.53
CA PHE A 68 -19.38 21.09 -0.81
C PHE A 68 -20.14 20.12 -1.72
N SER A 69 -20.83 20.66 -2.73
CA SER A 69 -21.50 19.85 -3.77
C SER A 69 -20.50 19.04 -4.62
N ASN A 70 -19.23 19.47 -4.67
CA ASN A 70 -18.16 18.75 -5.33
C ASN A 70 -17.10 18.33 -4.29
N PRO A 71 -17.12 17.09 -3.81
CA PRO A 71 -16.20 16.59 -2.80
C PRO A 71 -14.74 16.64 -3.24
N ARG A 72 -13.85 16.97 -2.33
CA ARG A 72 -12.41 17.08 -2.58
C ARG A 72 -11.77 15.70 -2.67
N ARG A 73 -10.85 15.55 -3.63
CA ARG A 73 -10.03 14.36 -3.83
C ARG A 73 -8.57 14.78 -3.91
N MET A 74 -7.83 14.63 -2.81
CA MET A 74 -6.44 15.08 -2.72
C MET A 74 -5.51 13.90 -2.48
N ALA A 75 -4.40 13.89 -3.22
CA ALA A 75 -3.38 12.86 -3.13
C ALA A 75 -1.99 13.51 -3.01
N ALA A 76 -1.23 13.13 -2.01
CA ALA A 76 0.17 13.49 -1.84
C ALA A 76 1.04 12.22 -1.93
N GLY A 77 2.02 12.22 -2.83
CA GLY A 77 2.83 11.03 -3.10
C GLY A 77 2.11 9.91 -3.88
N LEU A 78 0.85 10.09 -4.30
CA LEU A 78 0.05 9.16 -5.08
C LEU A 78 -0.42 9.84 -6.38
N ASP A 79 -0.70 9.03 -7.41
CA ASP A 79 -1.38 9.51 -8.62
C ASP A 79 -2.86 9.83 -8.30
N GLY A 80 -3.24 11.10 -8.44
CA GLY A 80 -4.60 11.58 -8.17
C GLY A 80 -5.66 10.95 -9.09
N ASN A 81 -5.34 10.71 -10.37
CA ASN A 81 -6.26 10.05 -11.29
C ASN A 81 -6.48 8.59 -10.86
N ARG A 82 -5.41 7.91 -10.42
CA ARG A 82 -5.54 6.55 -9.90
C ARG A 82 -6.36 6.50 -8.63
N LEU A 83 -6.21 7.48 -7.73
CA LEU A 83 -7.04 7.59 -6.53
C LEU A 83 -8.52 7.68 -6.90
N ILE A 84 -8.89 8.53 -7.84
CA ILE A 84 -10.29 8.68 -8.32
C ILE A 84 -10.85 7.35 -8.85
N LEU A 85 -10.06 6.61 -9.64
CA LEU A 85 -10.46 5.30 -10.15
C LEU A 85 -10.68 4.28 -9.01
N LEU A 86 -9.81 4.26 -8.02
CA LEU A 86 -9.95 3.37 -6.86
C LEU A 86 -11.19 3.71 -6.03
N LEU A 87 -11.51 5.00 -5.84
CA LEU A 87 -12.74 5.43 -5.18
C LEU A 87 -13.97 4.93 -5.92
N ALA A 88 -14.00 5.04 -7.25
CA ALA A 88 -15.11 4.53 -8.07
C ALA A 88 -15.27 3.01 -7.95
N VAL A 89 -14.15 2.26 -7.89
CA VAL A 89 -14.20 0.79 -7.69
C VAL A 89 -14.69 0.45 -6.28
N LEU A 90 -14.20 1.14 -5.23
CA LEU A 90 -14.68 0.95 -3.85
C LEU A 90 -16.17 1.19 -3.74
N GLU A 91 -16.67 2.23 -4.38
CA GLU A 91 -18.10 2.57 -4.39
C GLU A 91 -18.94 1.50 -5.10
N LYS A 92 -18.53 1.11 -6.31
CA LYS A 92 -19.34 0.22 -7.17
C LYS A 92 -19.16 -1.26 -6.91
N LYS A 93 -18.01 -1.68 -6.35
CA LYS A 93 -17.66 -3.11 -6.20
C LYS A 93 -17.53 -3.55 -4.74
N ALA A 94 -17.21 -2.62 -3.84
CA ALA A 94 -17.17 -2.89 -2.41
C ALA A 94 -18.30 -2.19 -1.63
N PHE A 95 -19.21 -1.51 -2.34
CA PHE A 95 -20.43 -0.87 -1.81
C PHE A 95 -20.17 0.15 -0.69
N LEU A 96 -19.06 0.86 -0.76
CA LEU A 96 -18.71 1.92 0.19
C LEU A 96 -19.26 3.28 -0.29
N SER A 97 -19.94 4.02 0.58
CA SER A 97 -20.55 5.31 0.25
C SER A 97 -19.50 6.44 0.30
N LEU A 98 -18.86 6.73 -0.83
CA LEU A 98 -17.81 7.73 -0.96
C LEU A 98 -18.23 9.00 -1.73
N ALA A 99 -19.44 9.01 -2.34
CA ALA A 99 -19.90 10.10 -3.21
C ALA A 99 -19.87 11.48 -2.52
N ASN A 100 -20.28 11.56 -1.26
CA ASN A 100 -20.38 12.80 -0.48
C ASN A 100 -19.24 12.94 0.56
N GLN A 101 -18.10 12.31 0.33
CA GLN A 101 -16.97 12.33 1.25
C GLN A 101 -15.79 13.08 0.63
N ASP A 102 -15.19 14.00 1.37
CA ASP A 102 -13.85 14.49 1.07
C ASP A 102 -12.83 13.40 1.39
N VAL A 103 -11.89 13.15 0.49
CA VAL A 103 -10.86 12.11 0.62
C VAL A 103 -9.49 12.74 0.46
N TYR A 104 -8.67 12.55 1.46
CA TYR A 104 -7.26 12.96 1.48
C TYR A 104 -6.40 11.72 1.66
N ALA A 105 -5.44 11.50 0.77
CA ALA A 105 -4.52 10.37 0.84
C ALA A 105 -3.07 10.84 0.75
N ASN A 106 -2.21 10.26 1.57
CA ASN A 106 -0.80 10.64 1.67
C ASN A 106 0.09 9.41 1.78
N VAL A 107 1.28 9.49 1.22
CA VAL A 107 2.36 8.50 1.41
C VAL A 107 3.33 9.03 2.46
N VAL A 108 3.58 8.24 3.49
CA VAL A 108 4.53 8.61 4.55
C VAL A 108 5.95 8.69 3.98
N GLY A 109 6.74 9.67 4.46
CA GLY A 109 8.12 9.88 4.02
C GLY A 109 8.26 10.66 2.70
N GLY A 110 7.16 11.15 2.11
CA GLY A 110 7.19 12.06 0.96
C GLY A 110 7.66 11.42 -0.36
N ILE A 111 7.72 10.10 -0.44
CA ILE A 111 8.04 9.39 -1.68
C ILE A 111 6.83 9.33 -2.63
N ARG A 112 7.10 9.09 -3.91
CA ARG A 112 6.06 8.84 -4.90
C ARG A 112 5.79 7.34 -5.02
N LEU A 113 4.53 6.95 -4.83
CA LEU A 113 4.06 5.56 -4.90
C LEU A 113 3.09 5.40 -6.08
N GLU A 114 3.66 5.29 -7.29
CA GLU A 114 2.89 5.18 -8.54
C GLU A 114 2.59 3.73 -8.92
N GLU A 115 3.23 2.78 -8.24
CA GLU A 115 3.14 1.37 -8.56
C GLU A 115 1.75 0.79 -8.31
N ARG A 116 1.22 0.02 -9.28
CA ARG A 116 -0.09 -0.63 -9.21
C ARG A 116 -0.19 -1.69 -8.11
N ALA A 117 0.93 -2.33 -7.76
CA ALA A 117 0.97 -3.31 -6.67
C ALA A 117 0.54 -2.75 -5.31
N SER A 118 0.53 -1.43 -5.15
CA SER A 118 0.07 -0.71 -3.95
C SER A 118 -1.43 -0.39 -3.94
N ASP A 119 -2.16 -0.69 -5.01
CA ASP A 119 -3.57 -0.31 -5.13
C ASP A 119 -4.45 -0.94 -4.05
N LEU A 120 -4.19 -2.21 -3.71
CA LEU A 120 -4.93 -2.88 -2.65
C LEU A 120 -4.73 -2.17 -1.31
N ALA A 121 -3.50 -1.77 -0.97
CA ALA A 121 -3.22 -1.01 0.25
C ALA A 121 -3.90 0.36 0.25
N LYS A 122 -3.88 1.09 -0.89
CA LYS A 122 -4.60 2.37 -1.04
C LYS A 122 -6.09 2.19 -0.78
N ALA A 123 -6.69 1.18 -1.39
CA ALA A 123 -8.11 0.89 -1.23
C ALA A 123 -8.47 0.48 0.21
N MET A 124 -7.66 -0.37 0.84
CA MET A 124 -7.86 -0.80 2.22
C MET A 124 -7.66 0.35 3.22
N CYS A 125 -6.71 1.24 2.95
CA CYS A 125 -6.50 2.47 3.72
C CYS A 125 -7.76 3.36 3.72
N ILE A 126 -8.34 3.59 2.53
CA ILE A 126 -9.56 4.37 2.34
C ILE A 126 -10.76 3.68 3.01
N ALA A 127 -10.92 2.37 2.81
CA ALA A 127 -11.99 1.60 3.44
C ALA A 127 -11.90 1.64 4.97
N SER A 128 -10.70 1.48 5.51
CA SER A 128 -10.40 1.60 6.94
C SER A 128 -10.79 2.98 7.50
N ALA A 129 -10.42 4.06 6.79
CA ALA A 129 -10.75 5.42 7.19
C ALA A 129 -12.27 5.68 7.17
N LEU A 130 -12.97 5.22 6.10
CA LEU A 130 -14.41 5.42 5.97
C LEU A 130 -15.20 4.65 7.03
N LEU A 131 -14.78 3.42 7.32
CA LEU A 131 -15.44 2.52 8.28
C LEU A 131 -15.01 2.77 9.72
N GLU A 132 -14.02 3.65 9.94
CA GLU A 132 -13.40 3.91 11.25
C GLU A 132 -12.86 2.64 11.93
N VAL A 133 -12.35 1.69 11.12
CA VAL A 133 -11.80 0.40 11.58
C VAL A 133 -10.29 0.38 11.42
N THR A 134 -9.57 0.20 12.51
CA THR A 134 -8.11 0.02 12.45
C THR A 134 -7.75 -1.31 11.80
N LEU A 135 -6.83 -1.28 10.84
CA LEU A 135 -6.33 -2.48 10.18
C LEU A 135 -5.52 -3.35 11.17
N PRO A 136 -5.56 -4.70 11.03
CA PRO A 136 -4.82 -5.59 11.92
C PRO A 136 -3.33 -5.27 11.95
N PRO A 137 -2.66 -5.38 13.12
CA PRO A 137 -1.24 -5.12 13.25
C PRO A 137 -0.41 -6.09 12.41
N ALA A 138 0.80 -5.68 12.06
CA ALA A 138 1.74 -6.49 11.27
C ALA A 138 1.13 -7.07 9.99
N THR A 139 0.20 -6.31 9.37
CA THR A 139 -0.50 -6.68 8.13
C THR A 139 -0.08 -5.77 6.99
N ALA A 140 0.26 -6.36 5.83
CA ALA A 140 0.52 -5.61 4.60
C ALA A 140 -0.40 -6.09 3.47
N TYR A 141 -0.70 -5.16 2.55
CA TYR A 141 -1.65 -5.34 1.46
C TYR A 141 -0.93 -5.15 0.13
N ILE A 142 -0.93 -6.16 -0.73
CA ILE A 142 -0.21 -6.14 -2.00
C ILE A 142 -1.14 -6.65 -3.08
N GLY A 143 -1.34 -5.86 -4.15
CA GLY A 143 -2.19 -6.26 -5.27
C GLY A 143 -2.58 -5.07 -6.15
N GLU A 144 -2.75 -5.31 -7.45
CA GLU A 144 -3.35 -4.35 -8.37
C GLU A 144 -4.87 -4.50 -8.34
N VAL A 145 -5.60 -3.38 -8.31
CA VAL A 145 -7.07 -3.36 -8.36
C VAL A 145 -7.53 -3.01 -9.77
N ALA A 146 -8.21 -3.93 -10.44
CA ALA A 146 -8.84 -3.68 -11.73
C ALA A 146 -10.15 -2.89 -11.59
N LEU A 147 -10.60 -2.21 -12.64
CA LEU A 147 -11.90 -1.53 -12.66
C LEU A 147 -13.10 -2.48 -12.47
N THR A 148 -12.90 -3.76 -12.78
CA THR A 148 -13.88 -4.83 -12.50
C THR A 148 -14.02 -5.17 -11.01
N GLY A 149 -13.09 -4.66 -10.16
CA GLY A 149 -12.99 -5.02 -8.74
C GLY A 149 -12.13 -6.26 -8.48
N GLU A 150 -11.57 -6.87 -9.52
CA GLU A 150 -10.66 -8.01 -9.41
C GLU A 150 -9.30 -7.57 -8.83
N ILE A 151 -8.72 -8.39 -7.97
CA ILE A 151 -7.35 -8.22 -7.49
C ILE A 151 -6.41 -9.03 -8.37
N ARG A 152 -5.54 -8.34 -9.09
CA ARG A 152 -4.61 -8.91 -10.06
C ARG A 152 -3.25 -9.20 -9.48
N PRO A 153 -2.59 -10.27 -9.99
CA PRO A 153 -1.21 -10.58 -9.65
C PRO A 153 -0.26 -9.41 -9.96
N VAL A 154 0.80 -9.31 -9.18
CA VAL A 154 1.82 -8.28 -9.30
C VAL A 154 3.20 -8.90 -9.51
N SER A 155 4.09 -8.15 -10.13
CA SER A 155 5.46 -8.60 -10.36
C SER A 155 6.22 -8.76 -9.05
N ARG A 156 7.13 -9.74 -8.99
CA ARG A 156 8.05 -9.98 -7.87
C ARG A 156 7.33 -10.14 -6.52
N LEU A 157 6.17 -10.77 -6.51
CA LEU A 157 5.37 -10.97 -5.30
C LEU A 157 6.17 -11.73 -4.23
N ASP A 158 6.97 -12.70 -4.61
CA ASP A 158 7.90 -13.46 -3.76
C ASP A 158 8.85 -12.56 -2.97
N LYS A 159 9.51 -11.61 -3.65
CA LYS A 159 10.44 -10.66 -3.02
C LYS A 159 9.71 -9.71 -2.05
N ARG A 160 8.51 -9.26 -2.41
CA ARG A 160 7.69 -8.40 -1.56
C ARG A 160 7.28 -9.13 -0.29
N ILE A 161 6.83 -10.38 -0.41
CA ILE A 161 6.46 -11.21 0.74
C ILE A 161 7.67 -11.45 1.64
N SER A 162 8.82 -11.79 1.07
CA SER A 162 10.06 -12.02 1.84
C SER A 162 10.50 -10.77 2.62
N GLU A 163 10.39 -9.60 2.01
CA GLU A 163 10.74 -8.34 2.68
C GLU A 163 9.75 -7.97 3.80
N CYS A 164 8.46 -8.17 3.56
CA CYS A 164 7.45 -8.01 4.61
C CYS A 164 7.75 -8.91 5.81
N ALA A 165 8.04 -10.19 5.55
CA ALA A 165 8.40 -11.16 6.59
C ALA A 165 9.66 -10.73 7.37
N ARG A 166 10.71 -10.30 6.66
CA ARG A 166 11.96 -9.81 7.24
C ARG A 166 11.74 -8.64 8.21
N LEU A 167 10.76 -7.78 7.91
CA LEU A 167 10.41 -6.60 8.71
C LEU A 167 9.30 -6.86 9.74
N GLY A 168 8.96 -8.14 10.00
CA GLY A 168 8.04 -8.54 11.06
C GLY A 168 6.56 -8.47 10.69
N TYR A 169 6.23 -8.35 9.40
CA TYR A 169 4.85 -8.45 8.93
C TYR A 169 4.46 -9.92 8.80
N THR A 170 3.56 -10.36 9.65
CA THR A 170 3.15 -11.77 9.78
C THR A 170 1.85 -12.11 9.08
N HIS A 171 1.13 -11.10 8.56
CA HIS A 171 -0.11 -11.29 7.82
C HIS A 171 -0.08 -10.49 6.53
N LEU A 172 -0.23 -11.15 5.39
CA LEU A 172 -0.20 -10.50 4.09
C LEU A 172 -1.46 -10.82 3.30
N ILE A 173 -2.15 -9.78 2.86
CA ILE A 173 -3.30 -9.88 1.96
C ILE A 173 -2.77 -9.71 0.54
N VAL A 174 -2.93 -10.76 -0.28
CA VAL A 174 -2.27 -10.87 -1.58
C VAL A 174 -3.26 -11.35 -2.65
N PRO A 175 -2.97 -11.14 -3.94
CA PRO A 175 -3.78 -11.70 -5.01
C PRO A 175 -3.82 -13.22 -4.94
N LYS A 176 -4.97 -13.82 -5.23
CA LYS A 176 -5.07 -15.28 -5.39
C LYS A 176 -4.15 -15.73 -6.53
N SER A 177 -3.29 -16.69 -6.26
CA SER A 177 -2.35 -17.28 -7.21
C SER A 177 -2.18 -18.76 -6.92
N GLU A 178 -1.91 -19.55 -7.96
CA GLU A 178 -1.63 -21.00 -7.83
C GLU A 178 -0.29 -21.28 -7.13
N LYS A 179 0.63 -20.32 -7.17
CA LYS A 179 2.00 -20.45 -6.61
C LYS A 179 2.30 -19.33 -5.62
N LEU A 180 1.68 -19.39 -4.44
CA LEU A 180 2.08 -18.52 -3.33
C LEU A 180 3.25 -19.17 -2.57
N PRO A 181 4.32 -18.43 -2.26
CA PRO A 181 5.42 -18.95 -1.46
C PRO A 181 4.93 -19.28 -0.04
N ARG A 182 5.52 -20.31 0.56
CA ARG A 182 5.35 -20.58 1.99
C ARG A 182 6.53 -19.98 2.74
N ILE A 183 6.23 -19.14 3.71
CA ILE A 183 7.24 -18.53 4.59
C ILE A 183 6.79 -18.81 6.04
N ASP A 184 7.68 -19.39 6.82
CA ASP A 184 7.40 -19.72 8.21
C ASP A 184 7.04 -18.45 9.01
N GLY A 185 6.01 -18.55 9.83
CA GLY A 185 5.51 -17.43 10.62
C GLY A 185 4.72 -16.37 9.85
N VAL A 186 4.48 -16.55 8.53
CA VAL A 186 3.70 -15.61 7.72
C VAL A 186 2.40 -16.26 7.23
N LYS A 187 1.28 -15.65 7.57
CA LYS A 187 -0.03 -16.00 7.04
C LYS A 187 -0.28 -15.22 5.75
N LEU A 188 -0.46 -15.92 4.64
CA LEU A 188 -0.93 -15.34 3.39
C LEU A 188 -2.44 -15.53 3.28
N THR A 189 -3.18 -14.45 3.08
CA THR A 189 -4.63 -14.48 2.82
C THR A 189 -4.84 -14.06 1.37
N PRO A 190 -5.09 -15.04 0.47
CA PRO A 190 -5.38 -14.73 -0.92
C PRO A 190 -6.77 -14.14 -1.07
N VAL A 191 -6.88 -13.05 -1.83
CA VAL A 191 -8.16 -12.41 -2.19
C VAL A 191 -8.33 -12.37 -3.71
N THR A 192 -9.56 -12.50 -4.16
CA THR A 192 -9.90 -12.49 -5.59
C THR A 192 -10.48 -11.15 -6.00
N THR A 193 -11.27 -10.53 -5.10
CA THR A 193 -11.93 -9.25 -5.36
C THR A 193 -11.64 -8.24 -4.26
N LEU A 194 -11.84 -6.96 -4.59
CA LEU A 194 -11.75 -5.88 -3.60
C LEU A 194 -12.83 -6.01 -2.52
N ALA A 195 -14.01 -6.51 -2.88
CA ALA A 195 -15.06 -6.80 -1.91
C ALA A 195 -14.63 -7.84 -0.88
N ASP A 196 -13.98 -8.94 -1.31
CA ASP A 196 -13.44 -9.95 -0.39
C ASP A 196 -12.45 -9.32 0.61
N ALA A 197 -11.56 -8.45 0.11
CA ALA A 197 -10.58 -7.78 0.96
C ALA A 197 -11.25 -6.84 1.98
N VAL A 198 -12.27 -6.07 1.56
CA VAL A 198 -13.01 -5.15 2.45
C VAL A 198 -13.82 -5.94 3.50
N CYS A 199 -14.41 -7.08 3.14
CA CYS A 199 -15.11 -7.95 4.08
C CYS A 199 -14.22 -8.44 5.23
N LEU A 200 -12.90 -8.53 5.04
CA LEU A 200 -11.97 -8.86 6.13
C LEU A 200 -11.94 -7.80 7.24
N LEU A 201 -12.35 -6.55 6.96
CA LEU A 201 -12.42 -5.47 7.95
C LEU A 201 -13.68 -5.56 8.82
N THR A 202 -14.78 -5.97 8.23
CA THR A 202 -16.09 -5.97 8.88
C THR A 202 -16.42 -7.27 9.61
N GLY A 203 -15.54 -8.28 9.52
CA GLY A 203 -15.77 -9.59 10.12
C GLY A 203 -16.92 -10.38 9.49
N THR A 204 -17.48 -9.91 8.36
CA THR A 204 -18.62 -10.52 7.65
C THR A 204 -18.19 -11.54 6.59
N GLY A 205 -16.94 -11.98 6.60
CA GLY A 205 -16.47 -13.07 5.74
C GLY A 205 -17.13 -14.39 6.12
N LYS A 206 -17.92 -14.95 5.16
CA LYS A 206 -18.44 -16.32 5.24
C LYS A 206 -17.32 -17.34 5.18
#